data_d80bf693bb2fc1d18d23deedf876656a
#
_entry.id   d80bf693bb2fc1d18d23deedf876656a
#
_cell.length_a   1.000
_cell.length_b   1.000
_cell.length_c   1.000
_cell.angle_alpha   90.00
_cell.angle_beta   90.00
_cell.angle_gamma   90.00
#
_symmetry.space_group_name_H-M   'P 1'
#
loop_
_entity.id
_entity.type
_entity.pdbx_description
1 polymer ?
#
loop_
_entity_poly.entity_id
_entity_poly.type
_entity_poly.pdbx_seq_one_letter_code
_entity_poly.pdbx_strand_id
1 'polypeptide(L)'
;MKKLAEAESGTKNVSAINKKFKDAGYKKIGSGADSTVWAKDEASVIKILMPEDSNSLAEKTFLKFYDFVRSNPNLPNLPKFLESTQTMNVNGKNYTFVVMERLQNIKRGSIDEAMVWILSDFAVKKMSWARVLKELADPKTWEYWDGPPSVEKILQIVQTMDEKVSSRYSILYKLMTLLYHTGRINKLGWDLHTENVMKRADGSLVVIDPWFALGEY
;
A
#
# COMPACT_ATOMS: atom_id res chain seq x y z
N MET A 1 -7.48 -34.52 6.22
CA MET A 1 -8.05 -34.57 4.86
C MET A 1 -8.94 -33.36 4.52
N LYS A 2 -9.81 -32.84 5.39
CA LYS A 2 -10.61 -31.61 5.10
C LYS A 2 -9.77 -30.38 4.72
N LYS A 3 -8.70 -30.07 5.46
CA LYS A 3 -7.82 -28.91 5.17
C LYS A 3 -7.11 -28.97 3.81
N LEU A 4 -6.78 -30.17 3.31
CA LEU A 4 -6.19 -30.35 1.97
C LEU A 4 -7.21 -30.12 0.86
N ALA A 5 -8.46 -30.56 1.05
CA ALA A 5 -9.54 -30.32 0.07
C ALA A 5 -9.93 -28.84 -0.01
N GLU A 6 -9.88 -28.11 1.10
CA GLU A 6 -10.14 -26.66 1.15
C GLU A 6 -9.03 -25.85 0.46
N ALA A 7 -7.75 -26.22 0.64
CA ALA A 7 -6.61 -25.61 -0.05
C ALA A 7 -6.67 -25.84 -1.58
N GLU A 8 -7.03 -27.05 -2.02
CA GLU A 8 -7.20 -27.34 -3.45
C GLU A 8 -8.39 -26.60 -4.08
N SER A 9 -9.48 -26.40 -3.34
CA SER A 9 -10.63 -25.64 -3.83
C SER A 9 -10.30 -24.14 -3.96
N GLY A 10 -9.50 -23.58 -3.05
CA GLY A 10 -9.02 -22.21 -3.09
C GLY A 10 -8.16 -21.93 -4.33
N THR A 11 -7.17 -22.79 -4.60
CA THR A 11 -6.28 -22.66 -5.78
C THR A 11 -7.02 -22.80 -7.10
N LYS A 12 -8.00 -23.68 -7.22
CA LYS A 12 -8.83 -23.81 -8.43
C LYS A 12 -9.66 -22.56 -8.72
N ASN A 13 -10.18 -21.87 -7.70
CA ASN A 13 -10.99 -20.67 -7.86
C ASN A 13 -10.14 -19.45 -8.24
N VAL A 14 -8.96 -19.27 -7.65
CA VAL A 14 -7.98 -18.26 -8.06
C VAL A 14 -7.56 -18.46 -9.52
N SER A 15 -7.34 -19.69 -9.94
CA SER A 15 -7.07 -20.03 -11.33
C SER A 15 -8.21 -19.65 -12.28
N ALA A 16 -9.47 -19.86 -11.85
CA ALA A 16 -10.65 -19.55 -12.68
C ALA A 16 -10.84 -18.04 -12.90
N ILE A 17 -10.68 -17.20 -11.86
CA ILE A 17 -10.77 -15.74 -12.00
C ILE A 17 -9.62 -15.21 -12.87
N ASN A 18 -8.39 -15.69 -12.63
CA ASN A 18 -7.22 -15.30 -13.41
C ASN A 18 -7.40 -15.68 -14.90
N LYS A 19 -7.99 -16.87 -15.18
CA LYS A 19 -8.30 -17.29 -16.54
C LYS A 19 -9.30 -16.35 -17.21
N LYS A 20 -10.41 -15.98 -16.53
CA LYS A 20 -11.40 -15.04 -17.07
C LYS A 20 -10.78 -13.71 -17.47
N PHE A 21 -9.90 -13.13 -16.62
CA PHE A 21 -9.24 -11.87 -16.93
C PHE A 21 -8.26 -12.00 -18.09
N LYS A 22 -7.51 -13.10 -18.15
CA LYS A 22 -6.60 -13.39 -19.26
C LYS A 22 -7.36 -13.58 -20.58
N ASP A 23 -8.47 -14.33 -20.58
CA ASP A 23 -9.29 -14.58 -21.74
C ASP A 23 -9.98 -13.28 -22.23
N ALA A 24 -10.28 -12.34 -21.34
CA ALA A 24 -10.77 -11.01 -21.64
C ALA A 24 -9.67 -10.03 -22.13
N GLY A 25 -8.42 -10.48 -22.27
CA GLY A 25 -7.31 -9.69 -22.81
C GLY A 25 -6.56 -8.85 -21.79
N TYR A 26 -6.89 -8.95 -20.49
CA TYR A 26 -6.16 -8.21 -19.45
C TYR A 26 -4.79 -8.86 -19.17
N LYS A 27 -3.79 -8.03 -18.87
CA LYS A 27 -2.45 -8.46 -18.49
C LYS A 27 -2.26 -8.39 -16.99
N LYS A 28 -1.92 -9.51 -16.33
CA LYS A 28 -1.55 -9.52 -14.91
C LYS A 28 -0.22 -8.79 -14.73
N ILE A 29 -0.18 -7.83 -13.80
CA ILE A 29 1.00 -7.00 -13.52
C ILE A 29 1.48 -7.08 -12.08
N GLY A 30 0.68 -7.66 -11.18
CA GLY A 30 1.05 -7.84 -9.77
C GLY A 30 0.26 -8.96 -9.10
N SER A 31 0.78 -9.42 -7.96
CA SER A 31 0.14 -10.39 -7.08
C SER A 31 0.69 -10.22 -5.68
N GLY A 32 -0.19 -10.12 -4.70
CA GLY A 32 0.10 -10.18 -3.26
C GLY A 32 -0.54 -11.41 -2.64
N ALA A 33 -0.49 -11.53 -1.32
CA ALA A 33 -1.13 -12.60 -0.57
C ALA A 33 -2.65 -12.61 -0.79
N ASP A 34 -3.28 -11.44 -0.72
CA ASP A 34 -4.73 -11.27 -0.66
C ASP A 34 -5.32 -10.64 -1.93
N SER A 35 -4.52 -10.40 -2.97
CA SER A 35 -5.00 -9.75 -4.18
C SER A 35 -4.17 -10.05 -5.42
N THR A 36 -4.79 -9.82 -6.59
CA THR A 36 -4.08 -9.75 -7.87
C THR A 36 -4.38 -8.44 -8.56
N VAL A 37 -3.41 -7.94 -9.34
CA VAL A 37 -3.50 -6.66 -10.05
C VAL A 37 -3.34 -6.88 -11.55
N TRP A 38 -4.28 -6.34 -12.31
CA TRP A 38 -4.37 -6.49 -13.75
C TRP A 38 -4.34 -5.11 -14.42
N ALA A 39 -3.57 -4.95 -15.49
CA ALA A 39 -3.61 -3.74 -16.29
C ALA A 39 -4.96 -3.66 -17.01
N LYS A 40 -5.72 -2.56 -16.82
CA LYS A 40 -6.92 -2.26 -17.56
C LYS A 40 -6.55 -1.50 -18.84
N ASP A 41 -5.71 -0.49 -18.69
CA ASP A 41 -5.13 0.33 -19.75
C ASP A 41 -3.79 0.92 -19.30
N GLU A 42 -3.29 1.95 -20.00
CA GLU A 42 -2.03 2.61 -19.65
C GLU A 42 -2.11 3.42 -18.34
N ALA A 43 -3.30 3.92 -18.00
CA ALA A 43 -3.53 4.83 -16.88
C ALA A 43 -4.19 4.14 -15.67
N SER A 44 -4.76 2.93 -15.84
CA SER A 44 -5.56 2.28 -14.82
C SER A 44 -5.26 0.80 -14.65
N VAL A 45 -5.57 0.31 -13.45
CA VAL A 45 -5.46 -1.10 -13.06
C VAL A 45 -6.73 -1.59 -12.38
N ILE A 46 -6.95 -2.90 -12.43
CA ILE A 46 -7.98 -3.59 -11.68
C ILE A 46 -7.30 -4.39 -10.56
N LYS A 47 -7.55 -4.04 -9.30
CA LYS A 47 -7.15 -4.85 -8.14
C LYS A 47 -8.31 -5.78 -7.80
N ILE A 48 -8.07 -7.08 -7.80
CA ILE A 48 -9.03 -8.12 -7.43
C ILE A 48 -8.66 -8.61 -6.05
N LEU A 49 -9.58 -8.47 -5.10
CA LEU A 49 -9.43 -9.01 -3.75
C LEU A 49 -9.79 -10.49 -3.78
N MET A 50 -8.93 -11.31 -3.21
CA MET A 50 -9.16 -12.75 -3.14
C MET A 50 -10.07 -13.06 -1.96
N PRO A 51 -11.23 -13.69 -2.16
CA PRO A 51 -12.01 -14.16 -1.06
C PRO A 51 -11.27 -15.38 -0.45
N GLU A 52 -10.66 -15.20 0.68
CA GLU A 52 -10.52 -16.28 1.62
C GLU A 52 -11.92 -16.61 2.12
N ASP A 53 -12.23 -17.81 2.53
CA ASP A 53 -13.58 -18.26 2.95
C ASP A 53 -14.42 -17.12 3.58
N SER A 54 -15.71 -17.15 3.52
CA SER A 54 -16.78 -16.14 3.71
C SER A 54 -16.58 -14.98 4.71
N ASN A 55 -15.39 -14.80 5.28
CA ASN A 55 -15.00 -13.79 6.26
C ASN A 55 -13.61 -13.18 6.03
N SER A 56 -13.16 -13.01 4.77
CA SER A 56 -11.84 -12.47 4.50
C SER A 56 -11.62 -11.13 5.24
N LEU A 57 -10.82 -11.20 6.30
CA LEU A 57 -10.42 -10.02 7.07
C LEU A 57 -9.62 -9.04 6.22
N ALA A 58 -8.82 -9.55 5.27
CA ALA A 58 -8.04 -8.76 4.34
C ALA A 58 -8.94 -7.94 3.41
N GLU A 59 -9.99 -8.53 2.82
CA GLU A 59 -10.96 -7.81 2.00
C GLU A 59 -11.66 -6.71 2.80
N LYS A 60 -12.16 -7.03 4.01
CA LYS A 60 -12.82 -6.06 4.90
C LYS A 60 -11.87 -4.91 5.26
N THR A 61 -10.59 -5.19 5.50
CA THR A 61 -9.58 -4.19 5.84
C THR A 61 -9.32 -3.28 4.65
N PHE A 62 -9.14 -3.85 3.45
CA PHE A 62 -8.98 -3.06 2.24
C PHE A 62 -10.22 -2.19 1.95
N LEU A 63 -11.44 -2.69 2.15
CA LEU A 63 -12.66 -1.92 1.97
C LEU A 63 -12.76 -0.75 2.96
N LYS A 64 -12.30 -0.91 4.21
CA LYS A 64 -12.18 0.23 5.14
C LYS A 64 -11.20 1.29 4.64
N PHE A 65 -10.08 0.88 4.04
CA PHE A 65 -9.16 1.83 3.41
C PHE A 65 -9.79 2.50 2.18
N TYR A 66 -10.48 1.73 1.33
CA TYR A 66 -11.23 2.27 0.20
C TYR A 66 -12.24 3.34 0.64
N ASP A 67 -13.03 3.06 1.68
CA ASP A 67 -14.02 3.99 2.23
C ASP A 67 -13.35 5.25 2.82
N PHE A 68 -12.22 5.08 3.51
CA PHE A 68 -11.41 6.20 4.00
C PHE A 68 -10.96 7.10 2.85
N VAL A 69 -10.44 6.54 1.76
CA VAL A 69 -9.99 7.29 0.58
C VAL A 69 -11.18 8.04 -0.07
N ARG A 70 -12.30 7.37 -0.25
CA ARG A 70 -13.53 7.95 -0.83
C ARG A 70 -14.09 9.10 0.02
N SER A 71 -13.97 9.00 1.32
CA SER A 71 -14.41 10.04 2.27
C SER A 71 -13.42 11.22 2.36
N ASN A 72 -12.21 11.07 1.85
CA ASN A 72 -11.13 12.07 1.92
C ASN A 72 -10.50 12.36 0.54
N PRO A 73 -11.30 12.72 -0.49
CA PRO A 73 -10.81 12.80 -1.88
C PRO A 73 -9.74 13.88 -2.10
N ASN A 74 -9.66 14.86 -1.19
CA ASN A 74 -8.71 15.99 -1.29
C ASN A 74 -7.40 15.75 -0.53
N LEU A 75 -7.27 14.63 0.20
CA LEU A 75 -6.00 14.32 0.85
C LEU A 75 -4.97 13.90 -0.21
N PRO A 76 -3.81 14.55 -0.25
CA PRO A 76 -2.74 14.16 -1.16
C PRO A 76 -2.18 12.79 -0.75
N ASN A 77 -1.46 12.17 -1.66
CA ASN A 77 -0.80 10.87 -1.45
C ASN A 77 -1.74 9.67 -1.18
N LEU A 78 -3.06 9.84 -1.35
CA LEU A 78 -4.03 8.73 -1.44
C LEU A 78 -4.22 8.28 -2.89
N PRO A 79 -4.52 6.99 -3.14
CA PRO A 79 -4.79 6.49 -4.48
C PRO A 79 -6.11 7.04 -5.02
N LYS A 80 -6.19 7.18 -6.35
CA LYS A 80 -7.46 7.51 -7.02
C LYS A 80 -8.19 6.23 -7.38
N PHE A 81 -9.33 6.00 -6.77
CA PHE A 81 -10.28 4.99 -7.20
C PHE A 81 -11.18 5.58 -8.30
N LEU A 82 -11.12 5.00 -9.49
CA LEU A 82 -11.75 5.54 -10.70
C LEU A 82 -13.20 5.09 -10.83
N GLU A 83 -13.55 3.95 -10.22
CA GLU A 83 -14.89 3.38 -10.24
C GLU A 83 -15.28 2.91 -8.82
N SER A 84 -16.56 2.69 -8.61
CA SER A 84 -17.05 2.03 -7.39
C SER A 84 -16.60 0.58 -7.37
N THR A 85 -16.54 -0.01 -6.17
CA THR A 85 -16.29 -1.44 -6.02
C THR A 85 -17.34 -2.26 -6.78
N GLN A 86 -16.90 -3.32 -7.41
CA GLN A 86 -17.76 -4.25 -8.13
C GLN A 86 -17.53 -5.66 -7.61
N THR A 87 -18.54 -6.52 -7.76
CA THR A 87 -18.46 -7.92 -7.34
C THR A 87 -18.77 -8.84 -8.52
N MET A 88 -17.98 -9.90 -8.66
CA MET A 88 -18.21 -10.95 -9.66
C MET A 88 -18.26 -12.31 -8.97
N ASN A 89 -19.32 -13.09 -9.25
CA ASN A 89 -19.38 -14.46 -8.82
C ASN A 89 -18.63 -15.36 -9.81
N VAL A 90 -17.71 -16.18 -9.27
CA VAL A 90 -16.98 -17.18 -10.02
C VAL A 90 -16.99 -18.47 -9.24
N ASN A 91 -17.64 -19.51 -9.76
CA ASN A 91 -17.77 -20.82 -9.14
C ASN A 91 -18.34 -20.75 -7.70
N GLY A 92 -19.38 -19.92 -7.50
CA GLY A 92 -20.03 -19.77 -6.19
C GLY A 92 -19.29 -18.86 -5.19
N LYS A 93 -18.09 -18.32 -5.52
CA LYS A 93 -17.38 -17.33 -4.71
C LYS A 93 -17.51 -15.94 -5.29
N ASN A 94 -17.73 -14.95 -4.42
CA ASN A 94 -17.78 -13.54 -4.81
C ASN A 94 -16.39 -12.94 -4.69
N TYR A 95 -15.92 -12.33 -5.77
CA TYR A 95 -14.67 -11.57 -5.85
C TYR A 95 -15.00 -10.09 -5.92
N THR A 96 -14.43 -9.31 -5.02
CA THR A 96 -14.52 -7.85 -5.07
C THR A 96 -13.35 -7.30 -5.86
N PHE A 97 -13.62 -6.35 -6.74
CA PHE A 97 -12.58 -5.64 -7.47
C PHE A 97 -12.83 -4.15 -7.52
N VAL A 98 -11.74 -3.42 -7.62
CA VAL A 98 -11.72 -1.97 -7.74
C VAL A 98 -10.86 -1.54 -8.91
N VAL A 99 -11.30 -0.51 -9.61
CA VAL A 99 -10.52 0.16 -10.65
C VAL A 99 -9.84 1.37 -10.02
N MET A 100 -8.52 1.44 -10.16
CA MET A 100 -7.73 2.52 -9.59
C MET A 100 -6.65 3.00 -10.56
N GLU A 101 -6.09 4.17 -10.29
CA GLU A 101 -4.98 4.70 -11.07
C GLU A 101 -3.80 3.72 -11.12
N ARG A 102 -3.08 3.72 -12.24
CA ARG A 102 -1.87 2.94 -12.39
C ARG A 102 -0.69 3.69 -11.78
N LEU A 103 -0.01 3.03 -10.86
CA LEU A 103 1.15 3.54 -10.13
C LEU A 103 2.39 2.72 -10.49
N GLN A 104 3.55 3.26 -10.18
CA GLN A 104 4.85 2.63 -10.37
C GLN A 104 5.41 2.19 -9.01
N ASN A 105 6.13 1.09 -8.99
CA ASN A 105 6.85 0.67 -7.78
C ASN A 105 7.95 1.69 -7.43
N ILE A 106 8.20 1.87 -6.14
CA ILE A 106 9.38 2.58 -5.66
C ILE A 106 10.61 1.76 -6.05
N LYS A 107 11.61 2.43 -6.60
CA LYS A 107 12.86 1.76 -6.99
C LYS A 107 13.59 1.29 -5.74
N ARG A 108 13.92 0.00 -5.69
CA ARG A 108 14.72 -0.57 -4.61
C ARG A 108 16.08 0.12 -4.50
N GLY A 109 16.54 0.37 -3.28
CA GLY A 109 17.78 1.13 -3.00
C GLY A 109 17.68 2.62 -3.30
N SER A 110 16.46 3.15 -3.50
CA SER A 110 16.26 4.59 -3.68
C SER A 110 16.08 5.31 -2.35
N ILE A 111 16.24 6.63 -2.39
CA ILE A 111 15.94 7.49 -1.23
C ILE A 111 14.46 7.44 -0.84
N ASP A 112 13.55 7.29 -1.81
CA ASP A 112 12.12 7.15 -1.53
C ASP A 112 11.84 5.89 -0.70
N GLU A 113 12.52 4.77 -0.98
CA GLU A 113 12.40 3.54 -0.20
C GLU A 113 12.87 3.75 1.24
N ALA A 114 14.07 4.32 1.44
CA ALA A 114 14.60 4.61 2.77
C ALA A 114 13.66 5.55 3.56
N MET A 115 13.20 6.62 2.91
CA MET A 115 12.29 7.58 3.54
C MET A 115 10.96 6.96 3.92
N VAL A 116 10.39 6.06 3.12
CA VAL A 116 9.13 5.36 3.48
C VAL A 116 9.30 4.57 4.77
N TRP A 117 10.36 3.78 4.90
CA TRP A 117 10.65 3.01 6.13
C TRP A 117 10.72 3.90 7.36
N ILE A 118 11.55 4.95 7.29
CA ILE A 118 11.80 5.82 8.42
C ILE A 118 10.57 6.65 8.80
N LEU A 119 9.89 7.21 7.80
CA LEU A 119 8.68 7.99 8.05
C LEU A 119 7.55 7.13 8.60
N SER A 120 7.47 5.86 8.21
CA SER A 120 6.52 4.90 8.78
C SER A 120 6.78 4.69 10.28
N ASP A 121 8.05 4.49 10.69
CA ASP A 121 8.42 4.38 12.11
C ASP A 121 8.12 5.68 12.90
N PHE A 122 8.43 6.83 12.32
CA PHE A 122 8.16 8.12 12.95
C PHE A 122 6.66 8.46 13.04
N ALA A 123 5.84 7.96 12.11
CA ALA A 123 4.39 8.13 12.16
C ALA A 123 3.77 7.50 13.41
N VAL A 124 4.30 6.37 13.86
CA VAL A 124 3.93 5.71 15.11
C VAL A 124 4.23 6.60 16.33
N LYS A 125 5.35 7.33 16.29
CA LYS A 125 5.83 8.20 17.37
C LYS A 125 5.15 9.57 17.40
N LYS A 126 4.38 9.93 16.39
CA LYS A 126 3.59 11.19 16.30
C LYS A 126 4.44 12.46 16.51
N MET A 127 5.61 12.51 15.91
CA MET A 127 6.52 13.65 16.03
C MET A 127 6.09 14.84 15.18
N SER A 128 6.51 16.07 15.53
CA SER A 128 6.38 17.21 14.62
C SER A 128 7.36 17.06 13.42
N TRP A 129 7.02 17.64 12.27
CA TRP A 129 7.93 17.58 11.10
C TRP A 129 9.30 18.16 11.37
N ALA A 130 9.38 19.28 12.12
CA ALA A 130 10.65 19.86 12.54
C ALA A 130 11.50 18.88 13.35
N ARG A 131 10.89 18.09 14.22
CA ARG A 131 11.58 17.05 14.99
C ARG A 131 12.00 15.90 14.07
N VAL A 132 11.15 15.48 13.13
CA VAL A 132 11.50 14.48 12.12
C VAL A 132 12.75 14.89 11.35
N LEU A 133 12.84 16.13 10.87
CA LEU A 133 14.02 16.65 10.17
C LEU A 133 15.28 16.62 11.03
N LYS A 134 15.15 16.94 12.33
CA LYS A 134 16.26 16.86 13.27
C LYS A 134 16.76 15.43 13.46
N GLU A 135 15.82 14.48 13.64
CA GLU A 135 16.16 13.04 13.77
C GLU A 135 16.79 12.50 12.47
N LEU A 136 16.26 12.88 11.32
CA LEU A 136 16.82 12.48 10.02
C LEU A 136 18.25 12.99 9.78
N ALA A 137 18.60 14.14 10.35
CA ALA A 137 19.95 14.71 10.28
C ALA A 137 20.92 14.12 11.34
N ASP A 138 20.42 13.37 12.32
CA ASP A 138 21.24 12.74 13.35
C ASP A 138 21.78 11.39 12.83
N PRO A 139 23.11 11.19 12.76
CA PRO A 139 23.70 9.91 12.37
C PRO A 139 23.22 8.72 13.19
N LYS A 140 22.85 8.91 14.45
CA LYS A 140 22.33 7.85 15.34
C LYS A 140 21.01 7.27 14.86
N THR A 141 20.20 8.02 14.13
CA THR A 141 18.95 7.53 13.54
C THR A 141 19.23 6.38 12.57
N TRP A 142 20.42 6.32 12.00
CA TRP A 142 20.84 5.39 10.98
C TRP A 142 21.77 4.28 11.47
N GLU A 143 21.99 4.19 12.79
CA GLU A 143 22.95 3.25 13.40
C GLU A 143 22.73 1.78 12.99
N TYR A 144 21.49 1.41 12.75
CA TYR A 144 21.09 0.04 12.36
C TYR A 144 20.72 -0.08 10.87
N TRP A 145 21.00 0.97 10.07
CA TRP A 145 20.69 0.94 8.66
C TRP A 145 21.82 0.24 7.89
N ASP A 146 21.52 -0.93 7.34
CA ASP A 146 22.43 -1.76 6.56
C ASP A 146 22.06 -1.85 5.07
N GLY A 147 20.98 -1.15 4.66
CA GLY A 147 20.45 -1.18 3.30
C GLY A 147 21.01 -0.08 2.38
N PRO A 148 20.88 -0.23 1.06
CA PRO A 148 21.11 0.85 0.12
C PRO A 148 19.92 1.84 0.13
N PRO A 149 20.17 3.16 -0.09
CA PRO A 149 21.48 3.81 -0.23
C PRO A 149 22.27 3.87 1.09
N SER A 150 23.60 4.12 1.02
CA SER A 150 24.40 4.22 2.24
C SER A 150 23.96 5.37 3.14
N VAL A 151 24.30 5.27 4.43
CA VAL A 151 23.94 6.30 5.44
C VAL A 151 24.49 7.68 5.04
N GLU A 152 25.75 7.74 4.55
CA GLU A 152 26.36 9.00 4.12
C GLU A 152 25.54 9.66 3.01
N LYS A 153 25.07 8.88 2.03
CA LYS A 153 24.24 9.40 0.95
C LYS A 153 22.87 9.87 1.45
N ILE A 154 22.28 9.18 2.39
CA ILE A 154 21.01 9.58 3.01
C ILE A 154 21.20 10.92 3.74
N LEU A 155 22.22 11.01 4.60
CA LEU A 155 22.53 12.24 5.35
C LEU A 155 22.81 13.41 4.41
N GLN A 156 23.59 13.20 3.34
CA GLN A 156 23.85 14.23 2.33
C GLN A 156 22.53 14.73 1.71
N ILE A 157 21.63 13.82 1.33
CA ILE A 157 20.35 14.21 0.73
C ILE A 157 19.48 14.97 1.72
N VAL A 158 19.40 14.51 2.98
CA VAL A 158 18.61 15.18 4.03
C VAL A 158 19.16 16.59 4.29
N GLN A 159 20.49 16.74 4.37
CA GLN A 159 21.14 18.04 4.59
C GLN A 159 20.99 19.01 3.41
N THR A 160 20.93 18.48 2.19
CA THR A 160 20.80 19.29 0.96
C THR A 160 19.37 19.31 0.41
N MET A 161 18.42 18.75 1.17
CA MET A 161 17.01 18.67 0.78
C MET A 161 16.43 20.06 0.59
N ASP A 162 16.04 20.37 -0.65
CA ASP A 162 15.34 21.61 -0.95
C ASP A 162 13.92 21.62 -0.35
N GLU A 163 13.28 22.79 -0.35
CA GLU A 163 11.95 22.97 0.20
C GLU A 163 10.90 22.09 -0.49
N LYS A 164 11.02 21.86 -1.80
CA LYS A 164 10.09 21.03 -2.58
C LYS A 164 10.16 19.57 -2.17
N VAL A 165 11.37 19.04 -2.01
CA VAL A 165 11.59 17.64 -1.57
C VAL A 165 11.16 17.46 -0.12
N SER A 166 11.53 18.42 0.75
CA SER A 166 11.10 18.43 2.16
C SER A 166 9.58 18.49 2.29
N SER A 167 8.92 19.34 1.52
CA SER A 167 7.45 19.44 1.48
C SER A 167 6.80 18.12 1.06
N ARG A 168 7.33 17.46 0.04
CA ARG A 168 6.83 16.16 -0.44
C ARG A 168 6.80 15.10 0.68
N TYR A 169 7.90 14.95 1.40
CA TYR A 169 7.98 14.00 2.51
C TYR A 169 7.17 14.44 3.73
N SER A 170 7.09 15.73 4.00
CA SER A 170 6.22 16.26 5.06
C SER A 170 4.75 15.93 4.83
N ILE A 171 4.28 16.06 3.59
CA ILE A 171 2.90 15.73 3.24
C ILE A 171 2.65 14.22 3.39
N LEU A 172 3.56 13.40 2.88
CA LEU A 172 3.49 11.94 3.05
C LEU A 172 3.49 11.55 4.53
N TYR A 173 4.39 12.11 5.33
CA TYR A 173 4.47 11.86 6.77
C TYR A 173 3.17 12.20 7.51
N LYS A 174 2.56 13.35 7.20
CA LYS A 174 1.26 13.75 7.77
C LYS A 174 0.18 12.73 7.45
N LEU A 175 0.13 12.25 6.20
CA LEU A 175 -0.81 11.21 5.80
C LEU A 175 -0.53 9.90 6.54
N MET A 176 0.73 9.44 6.61
CA MET A 176 1.11 8.23 7.35
C MET A 176 0.68 8.30 8.82
N THR A 177 0.91 9.45 9.48
CA THR A 177 0.49 9.69 10.87
C THR A 177 -1.03 9.60 11.01
N LEU A 178 -1.78 10.22 10.09
CA LEU A 178 -3.24 10.16 10.08
C LEU A 178 -3.74 8.72 9.90
N LEU A 179 -3.20 7.99 8.93
CA LEU A 179 -3.58 6.61 8.64
C LEU A 179 -3.26 5.67 9.82
N TYR A 180 -2.08 5.83 10.44
CA TYR A 180 -1.73 5.06 11.65
C TYR A 180 -2.77 5.24 12.75
N HIS A 181 -3.12 6.49 13.08
CA HIS A 181 -4.09 6.76 14.14
C HIS A 181 -5.52 6.32 13.77
N THR A 182 -5.91 6.47 12.50
CA THR A 182 -7.20 5.95 12.01
C THR A 182 -7.26 4.42 12.11
N GLY A 183 -6.19 3.72 11.73
CA GLY A 183 -6.08 2.28 11.88
C GLY A 183 -6.24 1.85 13.34
N ARG A 184 -5.54 2.51 14.27
CA ARG A 184 -5.64 2.22 15.72
C ARG A 184 -7.06 2.39 16.27
N ILE A 185 -7.77 3.44 15.87
CA ILE A 185 -9.17 3.66 16.27
C ILE A 185 -10.06 2.53 15.74
N ASN A 186 -9.81 2.04 14.54
CA ASN A 186 -10.55 0.96 13.91
C ASN A 186 -10.04 -0.44 14.26
N LYS A 187 -9.14 -0.57 15.24
CA LYS A 187 -8.54 -1.83 15.67
C LYS A 187 -7.85 -2.59 14.53
N LEU A 188 -7.15 -1.85 13.66
CA LEU A 188 -6.36 -2.38 12.56
C LEU A 188 -4.88 -2.32 12.88
N GLY A 189 -4.11 -3.28 12.37
CA GLY A 189 -2.66 -3.27 12.42
C GLY A 189 -2.06 -2.31 11.39
N TRP A 190 -0.82 -1.90 11.61
CA TRP A 190 -0.05 -1.03 10.72
C TRP A 190 0.84 -1.87 9.82
N ASP A 191 0.64 -1.76 8.50
CA ASP A 191 1.33 -2.56 7.48
C ASP A 191 1.99 -1.67 6.43
N LEU A 192 2.51 -0.53 6.85
CA LEU A 192 3.13 0.39 5.90
C LEU A 192 4.62 0.06 5.71
N HIS A 193 4.89 -0.58 4.60
CA HIS A 193 6.23 -0.84 4.05
C HIS A 193 6.29 -0.41 2.58
N THR A 194 7.43 -0.59 1.93
CA THR A 194 7.68 -0.03 0.58
C THR A 194 6.79 -0.62 -0.51
N GLU A 195 6.27 -1.84 -0.34
CA GLU A 195 5.32 -2.43 -1.29
C GLU A 195 3.91 -1.83 -1.17
N ASN A 196 3.60 -1.19 -0.02
CA ASN A 196 2.34 -0.49 0.25
C ASN A 196 2.43 1.01 -0.03
N VAL A 197 3.55 1.48 -0.59
CA VAL A 197 3.73 2.85 -1.10
C VAL A 197 4.23 2.79 -2.53
N MET A 198 3.53 3.44 -3.43
CA MET A 198 3.85 3.50 -4.85
C MET A 198 4.09 4.94 -5.30
N LYS A 199 4.41 5.14 -6.57
CA LYS A 199 4.79 6.43 -7.12
C LYS A 199 3.98 6.77 -8.37
N ARG A 200 3.49 8.01 -8.48
CA ARG A 200 2.94 8.56 -9.73
C ARG A 200 4.07 8.99 -10.67
N ALA A 201 3.72 9.21 -11.93
CA ALA A 201 4.65 9.70 -12.94
C ALA A 201 5.27 11.07 -12.60
N ASP A 202 4.55 11.93 -11.87
CA ASP A 202 5.03 13.22 -11.38
C ASP A 202 5.98 13.13 -10.18
N GLY A 203 6.26 11.91 -9.71
CA GLY A 203 7.12 11.61 -8.58
C GLY A 203 6.42 11.62 -7.22
N SER A 204 5.13 11.96 -7.13
CA SER A 204 4.40 11.92 -5.85
C SER A 204 4.26 10.49 -5.33
N LEU A 205 4.45 10.30 -4.02
CA LEU A 205 4.31 9.00 -3.36
C LEU A 205 2.85 8.80 -2.94
N VAL A 206 2.37 7.57 -3.05
CA VAL A 206 0.97 7.19 -2.81
C VAL A 206 0.91 5.99 -1.89
N VAL A 207 0.22 6.10 -0.77
CA VAL A 207 -0.06 4.97 0.13
C VAL A 207 -1.24 4.18 -0.42
N ILE A 208 -1.07 2.87 -0.63
CA ILE A 208 -2.07 2.02 -1.30
C ILE A 208 -2.72 0.95 -0.43
N ASP A 209 -2.07 0.54 0.67
CA ASP A 209 -2.57 -0.51 1.55
C ASP A 209 -1.89 -0.43 2.94
N PRO A 210 -2.30 0.51 3.83
CA PRO A 210 -1.56 0.79 5.06
C PRO A 210 -1.93 -0.10 6.24
N TRP A 211 -2.96 -0.95 6.10
CA TRP A 211 -3.54 -1.68 7.24
C TRP A 211 -3.65 -3.18 6.98
N PHE A 212 -3.49 -3.95 8.04
CA PHE A 212 -3.88 -5.36 8.08
C PHE A 212 -4.89 -5.63 9.21
N ALA A 213 -5.64 -6.70 9.10
CA ALA A 213 -6.56 -7.11 10.14
C ALA A 213 -5.79 -7.69 11.32
N LEU A 214 -6.02 -7.14 12.52
CA LEU A 214 -5.62 -7.82 13.75
C LEU A 214 -6.60 -9.00 13.93
N GLY A 215 -6.10 -10.22 13.95
CA GLY A 215 -6.92 -11.40 14.25
C GLY A 215 -7.62 -11.22 15.60
N GLU A 216 -8.87 -11.65 15.69
CA GLU A 216 -9.52 -11.83 16.98
C GLU A 216 -8.83 -13.05 17.64
N TYR A 217 -7.96 -12.78 18.63
CA TYR A 217 -7.39 -13.78 19.53
C TYR A 217 -8.31 -13.96 20.73
#